data_38b42a104df3448ad5f6053d22aa2e04
#
_entry.id   38b42a104df3448ad5f6053d22aa2e04
#
_cell.length_a   1.000
_cell.length_b   1.000
_cell.length_c   1.000
_cell.angle_alpha   90.00
_cell.angle_beta   90.00
_cell.angle_gamma   90.00
#
_symmetry.space_group_name_H-M   'P 1'
#
loop_
_entity.id
_entity.type
_entity.pdbx_description
1 polymer ?
#
loop_
_entity_poly.entity_id
_entity_poly.type
_entity_poly.pdbx_seq_one_letter_code
_entity_poly.pdbx_strand_id
1 'polypeptide(L)'
;VQDSNYIYIPASAFSDVVWELFKIDTASSYSPNSAARYVYNVGVTIGRTAFKGPGLNTANLNAGDDSRTIYLGYYENWPSAWDLSGVVFVRGSTCLIKDYPSVVLFPTISTVSLNNGESSTSAFDISLSCEDSAVSSVSTSTTSSANVAMGFLVNQSTAVTAATNLGLVTSNGGLTHLLDTNYGSSGVASGVGIKIYDESGTALNLLTSTTPATGNTGGWYAYKDLTTSQGDSTDGITTYTGNFTASLEAISGETVTAGSVNAQLQVVVSFQ
;
A
#
# COMPACT_ATOMS: atom_id res chain seq x y z
N VAL A 1 53.60 -1.15 -6.25
CA VAL A 1 54.88 -1.85 -6.21
C VAL A 1 54.82 -3.00 -7.20
N GLN A 2 55.78 -3.08 -8.10
CA GLN A 2 55.89 -4.14 -9.11
C GLN A 2 57.02 -5.08 -8.70
N ASP A 3 56.71 -6.34 -8.65
CA ASP A 3 57.71 -7.45 -8.62
C ASP A 3 57.71 -8.05 -10.02
N SER A 4 58.74 -8.84 -10.35
CA SER A 4 58.96 -9.42 -11.67
C SER A 4 57.75 -10.17 -12.28
N ASN A 5 56.81 -10.61 -11.40
CA ASN A 5 55.66 -11.40 -11.79
C ASN A 5 54.30 -10.83 -11.29
N TYR A 6 54.30 -9.79 -10.44
CA TYR A 6 53.08 -9.33 -9.79
C TYR A 6 53.03 -7.82 -9.66
N ILE A 7 51.83 -7.28 -9.84
CA ILE A 7 51.52 -5.88 -9.53
C ILE A 7 50.69 -5.83 -8.26
N TYR A 8 51.20 -5.14 -7.23
CA TYR A 8 50.56 -5.00 -5.96
C TYR A 8 49.78 -3.67 -5.89
N ILE A 9 48.50 -3.75 -5.68
CA ILE A 9 47.61 -2.59 -5.48
C ILE A 9 47.28 -2.49 -4.00
N PRO A 10 47.66 -1.38 -3.35
CA PRO A 10 47.33 -1.22 -1.92
C PRO A 10 45.82 -1.09 -1.71
N ALA A 11 45.32 -1.57 -0.58
CA ALA A 11 43.90 -1.46 -0.24
C ALA A 11 43.40 0.00 -0.25
N SER A 12 44.28 0.96 0.07
CA SER A 12 43.97 2.39 0.01
C SER A 12 43.73 2.94 -1.39
N ALA A 13 44.02 2.18 -2.44
CA ALA A 13 43.71 2.54 -3.83
C ALA A 13 42.29 2.16 -4.26
N PHE A 14 41.58 1.40 -3.43
CA PHE A 14 40.17 1.11 -3.65
C PHE A 14 39.32 2.25 -3.07
N SER A 15 38.41 2.75 -3.86
CA SER A 15 37.42 3.73 -3.42
C SER A 15 36.19 3.03 -2.85
N ASP A 16 35.54 3.68 -1.91
CA ASP A 16 34.20 3.28 -1.52
C ASP A 16 33.25 3.52 -2.70
N VAL A 17 32.38 2.55 -2.95
CA VAL A 17 31.40 2.64 -4.05
C VAL A 17 30.01 2.61 -3.45
N VAL A 18 29.22 3.62 -3.77
CA VAL A 18 27.79 3.73 -3.40
C VAL A 18 26.97 3.47 -4.65
N TRP A 19 26.02 2.55 -4.54
CA TRP A 19 25.06 2.27 -5.60
C TRP A 19 23.72 2.83 -5.22
N GLU A 20 23.15 3.65 -6.11
CA GLU A 20 21.81 4.22 -5.95
C GLU A 20 20.91 3.75 -7.09
N LEU A 21 19.70 3.36 -6.76
CA LEU A 21 18.68 2.96 -7.72
C LEU A 21 17.69 4.09 -7.89
N PHE A 22 17.53 4.59 -9.11
CA PHE A 22 16.58 5.64 -9.45
C PHE A 22 15.48 5.09 -10.35
N LYS A 23 14.23 5.44 -10.04
CA LYS A 23 13.13 5.33 -10.99
C LYS A 23 13.19 6.54 -11.91
N ILE A 24 13.25 6.30 -13.22
CA ILE A 24 13.21 7.36 -14.23
C ILE A 24 11.91 7.27 -15.03
N ASP A 25 11.29 8.42 -15.32
CA ASP A 25 10.03 8.52 -16.07
C ASP A 25 10.24 8.53 -17.60
N THR A 26 11.34 8.03 -18.08
CA THR A 26 11.49 7.85 -19.52
C THR A 26 10.80 6.57 -19.97
N ALA A 27 9.99 6.68 -21.02
CA ALA A 27 9.38 5.54 -21.70
C ALA A 27 10.49 4.58 -22.18
N SER A 28 10.93 3.71 -21.31
CA SER A 28 11.67 2.54 -21.74
C SER A 28 10.66 1.50 -22.17
N SER A 29 11.01 0.71 -23.17
CA SER A 29 10.23 -0.40 -23.70
C SER A 29 10.06 -1.55 -22.69
N TYR A 30 9.82 -1.21 -21.42
CA TYR A 30 9.40 -2.17 -20.42
C TYR A 30 7.95 -2.52 -20.71
N SER A 31 7.75 -3.62 -21.41
CA SER A 31 6.44 -4.24 -21.49
C SER A 31 6.17 -4.87 -20.12
N PRO A 32 5.18 -4.40 -19.36
CA PRO A 32 4.78 -5.11 -18.15
C PRO A 32 4.22 -6.45 -18.62
N ASN A 33 4.99 -7.51 -18.47
CA ASN A 33 4.40 -8.82 -18.40
C ASN A 33 3.35 -8.74 -17.28
N SER A 34 2.22 -9.42 -17.45
CA SER A 34 1.10 -9.52 -16.53
C SER A 34 1.46 -9.98 -15.09
N ALA A 35 2.73 -10.10 -14.78
CA ALA A 35 3.25 -10.37 -13.46
C ALA A 35 3.74 -9.04 -12.85
N ALA A 36 3.07 -8.58 -11.81
CA ALA A 36 3.47 -7.43 -10.99
C ALA A 36 4.85 -7.59 -10.30
N ARG A 37 5.59 -8.62 -10.64
CA ARG A 37 6.87 -8.96 -10.03
C ARG A 37 7.89 -9.33 -11.09
N TYR A 38 8.96 -8.58 -11.16
CA TYR A 38 10.13 -8.91 -11.96
C TYR A 38 11.26 -9.39 -11.04
N VAL A 39 11.66 -10.66 -11.17
CA VAL A 39 12.78 -11.22 -10.41
C VAL A 39 14.03 -11.18 -11.27
N TYR A 40 15.00 -10.40 -10.86
CA TYR A 40 16.31 -10.33 -11.48
C TYR A 40 17.17 -11.45 -10.89
N ASN A 41 17.12 -12.65 -11.49
CA ASN A 41 17.86 -13.82 -11.03
C ASN A 41 19.22 -13.98 -11.73
N VAL A 42 19.47 -13.22 -12.78
CA VAL A 42 20.74 -13.27 -13.51
C VAL A 42 21.61 -12.14 -13.00
N GLY A 43 22.80 -12.49 -12.50
CA GLY A 43 23.78 -11.48 -12.13
C GLY A 43 24.10 -10.61 -13.35
N VAL A 44 23.84 -9.31 -13.22
CA VAL A 44 24.28 -8.33 -14.22
C VAL A 44 25.38 -7.52 -13.59
N THR A 45 26.51 -7.51 -14.24
CA THR A 45 27.63 -6.64 -13.84
C THR A 45 27.18 -5.19 -14.01
N ILE A 46 27.02 -4.49 -12.90
CA ILE A 46 26.59 -3.09 -12.83
C ILE A 46 27.78 -2.12 -12.77
N GLY A 47 28.95 -2.64 -12.51
CA GLY A 47 30.18 -1.85 -12.50
C GLY A 47 31.42 -2.71 -12.32
N ARG A 48 32.52 -2.16 -12.70
CA ARG A 48 33.84 -2.80 -12.57
C ARG A 48 34.85 -1.79 -12.06
N THR A 49 35.78 -2.27 -11.24
CA THR A 49 36.94 -1.49 -10.86
C THR A 49 38.07 -1.76 -11.85
N ALA A 50 38.57 -0.73 -12.46
CA ALA A 50 39.75 -0.79 -13.32
C ALA A 50 40.85 0.09 -12.74
N PHE A 51 42.08 -0.40 -12.79
CA PHE A 51 43.25 0.37 -12.36
C PHE A 51 44.04 0.83 -13.57
N LYS A 52 44.50 2.07 -13.53
CA LYS A 52 45.45 2.62 -14.49
C LYS A 52 46.83 2.76 -13.86
N GLY A 53 47.85 2.33 -14.52
CA GLY A 53 49.22 2.48 -14.03
C GLY A 53 50.27 1.89 -14.97
N PRO A 54 51.55 2.12 -14.69
CA PRO A 54 52.64 1.52 -15.47
C PRO A 54 52.56 0.00 -15.42
N GLY A 55 52.64 -0.65 -16.58
CA GLY A 55 52.58 -2.09 -16.72
C GLY A 55 51.15 -2.67 -16.79
N LEU A 56 50.11 -1.84 -16.69
CA LEU A 56 48.73 -2.25 -16.91
C LEU A 56 48.29 -1.86 -18.33
N ASN A 57 47.64 -2.80 -19.01
CA ASN A 57 47.08 -2.52 -20.35
C ASN A 57 45.66 -1.96 -20.16
N THR A 58 45.57 -0.66 -19.95
CA THR A 58 44.32 0.07 -19.73
C THR A 58 44.06 1.11 -20.83
N ALA A 59 44.57 0.83 -22.03
CA ALA A 59 44.32 1.70 -23.18
C ALA A 59 42.80 1.90 -23.36
N ASN A 60 42.40 3.14 -23.51
CA ASN A 60 41.04 3.57 -23.82
C ASN A 60 39.98 3.50 -22.68
N LEU A 61 40.36 3.26 -21.43
CA LEU A 61 39.46 3.41 -20.31
C LEU A 61 39.54 4.80 -19.69
N ASN A 62 38.40 5.45 -19.55
CA ASN A 62 38.26 6.73 -18.87
C ASN A 62 37.30 6.59 -17.67
N ALA A 63 37.46 7.48 -16.68
CA ALA A 63 36.51 7.54 -15.60
C ALA A 63 35.10 7.86 -16.14
N GLY A 64 34.10 7.08 -15.74
CA GLY A 64 32.73 7.22 -16.19
C GLY A 64 32.38 6.49 -17.49
N ASP A 65 33.33 5.81 -18.11
CA ASP A 65 33.02 4.97 -19.28
C ASP A 65 32.05 3.84 -18.90
N ASP A 66 31.13 3.53 -19.80
CA ASP A 66 30.22 2.40 -19.66
C ASP A 66 30.99 1.08 -19.79
N SER A 67 31.23 0.42 -18.64
CA SER A 67 31.93 -0.86 -18.58
C SER A 67 31.21 -1.99 -19.34
N ARG A 68 29.94 -1.80 -19.69
CA ARG A 68 29.14 -2.75 -20.47
C ARG A 68 29.52 -2.70 -21.96
N THR A 69 29.85 -1.53 -22.46
CA THR A 69 30.20 -1.31 -23.87
C THR A 69 31.70 -1.34 -24.11
N ILE A 70 32.50 -1.02 -23.08
CA ILE A 70 33.97 -0.97 -23.16
C ILE A 70 34.57 -2.14 -22.36
N TYR A 71 34.20 -3.35 -22.74
CA TYR A 71 34.85 -4.56 -22.22
C TYR A 71 36.06 -4.92 -23.10
N LEU A 72 37.24 -4.80 -22.52
CA LEU A 72 38.49 -5.01 -23.29
C LEU A 72 39.05 -6.44 -23.19
N GLY A 73 38.41 -7.33 -22.42
CA GLY A 73 38.83 -8.72 -22.29
C GLY A 73 40.11 -8.94 -21.45
N TYR A 74 40.61 -7.92 -20.78
CA TYR A 74 41.82 -7.99 -19.96
C TYR A 74 41.44 -8.18 -18.49
N TYR A 75 41.31 -9.41 -18.04
CA TYR A 75 40.89 -9.76 -16.69
C TYR A 75 41.83 -9.24 -15.60
N GLU A 76 43.13 -9.13 -15.90
CA GLU A 76 44.14 -8.59 -15.01
C GLU A 76 43.91 -7.13 -14.63
N ASN A 77 43.15 -6.39 -15.45
CA ASN A 77 42.84 -5.00 -15.19
C ASN A 77 41.53 -4.81 -14.45
N TRP A 78 40.77 -5.89 -14.20
CA TRP A 78 39.45 -5.88 -13.60
C TRP A 78 39.40 -6.73 -12.33
N PRO A 79 40.10 -6.31 -11.26
CA PRO A 79 40.27 -7.14 -10.08
C PRO A 79 38.96 -7.36 -9.33
N SER A 80 37.96 -6.53 -9.58
CA SER A 80 36.61 -6.70 -9.01
C SER A 80 35.52 -6.18 -9.92
N ALA A 81 34.37 -6.80 -9.82
CA ALA A 81 33.14 -6.39 -10.45
C ALA A 81 32.00 -6.44 -9.41
N TRP A 82 31.03 -5.58 -9.57
CA TRP A 82 29.80 -5.62 -8.79
C TRP A 82 28.68 -6.17 -9.65
N ASP A 83 28.07 -7.23 -9.16
CA ASP A 83 26.90 -7.83 -9.80
C ASP A 83 25.64 -7.55 -9.01
N LEU A 84 24.60 -7.10 -9.69
CA LEU A 84 23.27 -7.03 -9.14
C LEU A 84 22.59 -8.37 -9.36
N SER A 85 22.33 -9.13 -8.30
CA SER A 85 21.66 -10.42 -8.35
C SER A 85 20.67 -10.55 -7.18
N GLY A 86 19.64 -11.40 -7.35
CA GLY A 86 18.64 -11.64 -6.30
C GLY A 86 17.76 -10.43 -5.99
N VAL A 87 17.74 -9.42 -6.84
CA VAL A 87 16.88 -8.24 -6.66
C VAL A 87 15.52 -8.52 -7.25
N VAL A 88 14.52 -8.31 -6.45
CA VAL A 88 13.12 -8.42 -6.84
C VAL A 88 12.56 -7.00 -7.00
N PHE A 89 12.26 -6.62 -8.23
CA PHE A 89 11.48 -5.42 -8.49
C PHE A 89 10.01 -5.80 -8.43
N VAL A 90 9.30 -5.28 -7.45
CA VAL A 90 7.85 -5.38 -7.40
C VAL A 90 7.31 -4.07 -7.94
N ARG A 91 6.75 -4.10 -9.14
CA ARG A 91 5.87 -3.04 -9.60
C ARG A 91 4.46 -3.41 -9.16
N GLY A 92 4.01 -2.86 -8.06
CA GLY A 92 2.59 -2.83 -7.75
C GLY A 92 1.90 -1.95 -8.79
N SER A 93 0.87 -2.48 -9.43
CA SER A 93 -0.06 -1.64 -10.17
C SER A 93 -0.75 -0.71 -9.19
N THR A 94 -0.86 0.56 -9.52
CA THR A 94 -1.34 1.58 -8.59
C THR A 94 -2.85 1.78 -8.67
N CYS A 95 -3.50 1.98 -7.52
CA CYS A 95 -4.83 2.58 -7.43
C CYS A 95 -4.73 3.82 -6.55
N LEU A 96 -5.15 4.95 -7.08
CA LEU A 96 -5.19 6.21 -6.35
C LEU A 96 -6.62 6.51 -5.93
N ILE A 97 -6.81 6.99 -4.72
CA ILE A 97 -8.10 7.57 -4.31
C ILE A 97 -8.26 8.90 -5.05
N LYS A 98 -9.27 8.98 -5.90
CA LYS A 98 -9.52 10.12 -6.78
C LYS A 98 -10.47 11.12 -6.14
N ASP A 99 -11.56 10.62 -5.57
CA ASP A 99 -12.59 11.43 -4.96
C ASP A 99 -13.22 10.73 -3.76
N TYR A 100 -13.58 11.51 -2.75
CA TYR A 100 -14.27 11.08 -1.53
C TYR A 100 -14.83 12.29 -0.79
N PRO A 101 -15.96 12.16 -0.07
CA PRO A 101 -16.48 13.25 0.76
C PRO A 101 -15.60 13.47 1.99
N SER A 102 -15.24 14.70 2.27
CA SER A 102 -14.52 15.06 3.50
C SER A 102 -15.39 14.99 4.75
N VAL A 103 -16.71 15.06 4.60
CA VAL A 103 -17.71 15.00 5.68
C VAL A 103 -18.95 14.27 5.20
N VAL A 104 -19.46 13.35 6.02
CA VAL A 104 -20.74 12.68 5.84
C VAL A 104 -21.66 13.08 7.00
N LEU A 105 -22.75 13.78 6.72
CA LEU A 105 -23.67 14.28 7.72
C LEU A 105 -24.86 13.35 7.86
N PHE A 106 -25.22 13.05 9.12
CA PHE A 106 -26.40 12.26 9.44
C PHE A 106 -27.58 13.18 9.82
N PRO A 107 -28.80 12.85 9.41
CA PRO A 107 -30.00 13.41 10.01
C PRO A 107 -30.05 13.15 11.52
N THR A 108 -30.59 14.09 12.28
CA THR A 108 -30.81 13.89 13.71
C THR A 108 -31.81 12.77 13.93
N ILE A 109 -31.52 11.87 14.84
CA ILE A 109 -32.40 10.76 15.23
C ILE A 109 -32.64 10.77 16.75
N SER A 110 -33.82 10.38 17.18
CA SER A 110 -34.13 10.30 18.60
C SER A 110 -33.58 9.02 19.24
N THR A 111 -33.28 9.08 20.54
CA THR A 111 -32.91 7.87 21.30
C THR A 111 -34.03 6.82 21.33
N VAL A 112 -35.27 7.25 21.24
CA VAL A 112 -36.44 6.35 21.19
C VAL A 112 -36.42 5.59 19.84
N SER A 113 -36.23 6.29 18.74
CA SER A 113 -36.15 5.67 17.42
C SER A 113 -34.99 4.65 17.34
N LEU A 114 -33.81 5.01 17.83
CA LEU A 114 -32.67 4.10 17.91
C LEU A 114 -32.93 2.87 18.77
N ASN A 115 -33.56 3.03 19.94
CA ASN A 115 -33.93 1.90 20.79
C ASN A 115 -35.03 1.00 20.19
N ASN A 116 -35.82 1.51 19.26
CA ASN A 116 -36.78 0.75 18.46
C ASN A 116 -36.17 0.07 17.24
N GLY A 117 -34.87 0.19 17.04
CA GLY A 117 -34.14 -0.42 15.91
C GLY A 117 -34.16 0.40 14.63
N GLU A 118 -34.60 1.67 14.69
CA GLU A 118 -34.47 2.60 13.57
C GLU A 118 -33.01 3.08 13.51
N SER A 119 -32.61 3.58 12.34
CA SER A 119 -31.26 4.11 12.10
C SER A 119 -31.30 5.44 11.37
N SER A 120 -30.23 6.22 11.50
CA SER A 120 -29.99 7.40 10.69
C SER A 120 -28.93 7.09 9.64
N THR A 121 -29.25 7.26 8.36
CA THR A 121 -28.39 6.85 7.27
C THR A 121 -27.97 8.02 6.41
N SER A 122 -26.79 7.91 5.82
CA SER A 122 -26.27 8.85 4.83
C SER A 122 -25.45 8.09 3.78
N ALA A 123 -25.76 8.34 2.52
CA ALA A 123 -25.00 7.76 1.40
C ALA A 123 -23.76 8.60 1.10
N PHE A 124 -22.72 7.93 0.62
CA PHE A 124 -21.51 8.55 0.12
C PHE A 124 -20.84 7.66 -0.92
N ASP A 125 -20.01 8.23 -1.76
CA ASP A 125 -19.26 7.53 -2.79
C ASP A 125 -17.75 7.74 -2.64
N ILE A 126 -17.00 6.80 -3.16
CA ILE A 126 -15.54 6.86 -3.24
C ILE A 126 -15.11 6.44 -4.63
N SER A 127 -14.31 7.26 -5.28
CA SER A 127 -13.76 6.94 -6.59
C SER A 127 -12.27 6.64 -6.51
N LEU A 128 -11.87 5.58 -7.22
CA LEU A 128 -10.50 5.13 -7.38
C LEU A 128 -10.09 5.27 -8.84
N SER A 129 -8.84 5.60 -9.07
CA SER A 129 -8.20 5.57 -10.39
C SER A 129 -7.14 4.49 -10.36
N CYS A 130 -7.38 3.37 -11.04
CA CYS A 130 -6.54 2.19 -10.97
C CYS A 130 -5.92 1.87 -12.33
N GLU A 131 -4.64 1.47 -12.35
CA GLU A 131 -4.03 0.91 -13.55
C GLU A 131 -4.78 -0.39 -13.95
N ASP A 132 -4.96 -0.64 -15.24
CA ASP A 132 -5.70 -1.81 -15.74
C ASP A 132 -5.08 -3.14 -15.31
N SER A 133 -3.78 -3.14 -15.09
CA SER A 133 -3.04 -4.28 -14.55
C SER A 133 -3.19 -4.45 -13.03
N ALA A 134 -3.91 -3.56 -12.34
CA ALA A 134 -4.14 -3.66 -10.91
C ALA A 134 -4.98 -4.91 -10.58
N VAL A 135 -4.42 -5.79 -9.76
CA VAL A 135 -5.10 -7.01 -9.33
C VAL A 135 -6.01 -6.70 -8.15
N SER A 136 -7.26 -7.14 -8.26
CA SER A 136 -8.25 -6.97 -7.21
C SER A 136 -8.43 -8.28 -6.46
N SER A 137 -7.63 -8.50 -5.45
CA SER A 137 -7.80 -9.66 -4.55
C SER A 137 -7.34 -9.31 -3.14
N VAL A 138 -7.84 -10.07 -2.18
CA VAL A 138 -7.49 -9.93 -0.77
C VAL A 138 -6.66 -11.11 -0.35
N SER A 139 -5.54 -10.87 0.30
CA SER A 139 -4.70 -11.90 0.88
C SER A 139 -4.85 -11.93 2.40
N THR A 140 -4.86 -13.12 2.95
CA THR A 140 -4.67 -13.36 4.37
C THR A 140 -3.20 -13.59 4.72
N SER A 141 -2.32 -13.60 3.72
CA SER A 141 -0.88 -13.82 3.87
C SER A 141 -0.11 -12.53 3.67
N THR A 142 0.83 -12.25 4.54
CA THR A 142 1.77 -11.12 4.42
C THR A 142 2.75 -11.24 3.26
N THR A 143 2.82 -12.41 2.63
CA THR A 143 3.74 -12.72 1.52
C THR A 143 3.09 -12.71 0.14
N SER A 144 1.79 -12.46 0.06
CA SER A 144 1.09 -12.45 -1.23
C SER A 144 1.40 -11.18 -2.00
N SER A 145 2.06 -11.36 -3.12
CA SER A 145 2.29 -10.32 -4.11
C SER A 145 1.04 -10.06 -4.95
N ALA A 146 0.84 -8.83 -5.39
CA ALA A 146 -0.11 -8.43 -6.43
C ALA A 146 -1.57 -8.24 -6.00
N ASN A 147 -1.84 -7.96 -4.75
CA ASN A 147 -3.18 -7.65 -4.30
C ASN A 147 -3.36 -6.13 -4.14
N VAL A 148 -4.36 -5.58 -4.80
CA VAL A 148 -4.86 -4.24 -4.49
C VAL A 148 -6.11 -4.40 -3.65
N ALA A 149 -6.02 -3.99 -2.41
CA ALA A 149 -7.12 -4.02 -1.47
C ALA A 149 -7.46 -2.61 -0.99
N MET A 150 -8.71 -2.38 -0.69
CA MET A 150 -9.16 -1.16 -0.02
C MET A 150 -9.78 -1.48 1.33
N GLY A 151 -9.82 -0.49 2.20
CA GLY A 151 -10.47 -0.61 3.49
C GLY A 151 -10.70 0.75 4.14
N PHE A 152 -11.45 0.71 5.21
CA PHE A 152 -11.80 1.88 6.02
C PHE A 152 -11.06 1.80 7.36
N LEU A 153 -10.03 2.61 7.53
CA LEU A 153 -9.17 2.60 8.72
C LEU A 153 -9.71 3.54 9.79
N VAL A 154 -9.94 3.00 10.97
CA VAL A 154 -10.20 3.77 12.20
C VAL A 154 -8.85 4.13 12.81
N ASN A 155 -8.40 5.35 12.59
CA ASN A 155 -7.07 5.81 13.02
C ASN A 155 -7.06 6.46 14.41
N GLN A 156 -8.24 6.57 15.07
CA GLN A 156 -8.36 7.12 16.41
C GLN A 156 -8.28 6.01 17.46
N SER A 157 -7.17 5.94 18.19
CA SER A 157 -6.90 4.88 19.17
C SER A 157 -7.95 4.81 20.28
N THR A 158 -8.55 5.93 20.66
CA THR A 158 -9.64 6.00 21.65
C THR A 158 -10.89 5.28 21.16
N ALA A 159 -11.32 5.51 19.92
CA ALA A 159 -12.44 4.84 19.30
C ALA A 159 -12.19 3.33 19.14
N VAL A 160 -10.98 2.93 18.70
CA VAL A 160 -10.57 1.52 18.61
C VAL A 160 -10.63 0.84 19.98
N THR A 161 -10.08 1.49 21.02
CA THR A 161 -10.10 0.95 22.39
C THR A 161 -11.53 0.80 22.92
N ALA A 162 -12.38 1.82 22.72
CA ALA A 162 -13.77 1.76 23.13
C ALA A 162 -14.55 0.64 22.42
N ALA A 163 -14.39 0.50 21.11
CA ALA A 163 -15.01 -0.58 20.33
C ALA A 163 -14.54 -1.96 20.80
N THR A 164 -13.25 -2.10 21.09
CA THR A 164 -12.69 -3.34 21.64
C THR A 164 -13.29 -3.69 22.99
N ASN A 165 -13.42 -2.73 23.89
CA ASN A 165 -14.01 -2.93 25.22
C ASN A 165 -15.50 -3.32 25.16
N LEU A 166 -16.22 -2.88 24.13
CA LEU A 166 -17.61 -3.25 23.86
C LEU A 166 -17.75 -4.58 23.09
N GLY A 167 -16.64 -5.27 22.79
CA GLY A 167 -16.68 -6.52 22.04
C GLY A 167 -17.03 -6.36 20.54
N LEU A 168 -16.91 -5.15 20.00
CA LEU A 168 -17.21 -4.83 18.59
C LEU A 168 -16.04 -5.16 17.64
N VAL A 169 -15.36 -6.27 17.92
CA VAL A 169 -14.15 -6.72 17.20
C VAL A 169 -14.38 -8.10 16.63
N THR A 170 -13.96 -8.31 15.39
CA THR A 170 -13.97 -9.62 14.74
C THR A 170 -12.79 -10.47 15.19
N SER A 171 -12.81 -11.75 14.85
CA SER A 171 -11.71 -12.69 15.14
C SER A 171 -10.36 -12.28 14.54
N ASN A 172 -10.37 -11.49 13.47
CA ASN A 172 -9.17 -11.01 12.79
C ASN A 172 -8.87 -9.52 13.08
N GLY A 173 -9.45 -8.98 14.15
CA GLY A 173 -9.15 -7.63 14.63
C GLY A 173 -9.85 -6.49 13.89
N GLY A 174 -10.74 -6.77 12.96
CA GLY A 174 -11.58 -5.75 12.31
C GLY A 174 -12.66 -5.25 13.27
N LEU A 175 -13.06 -3.97 13.18
CA LEU A 175 -14.16 -3.42 13.94
C LEU A 175 -15.47 -3.54 13.16
N THR A 176 -16.56 -3.87 13.86
CA THR A 176 -17.90 -3.94 13.28
C THR A 176 -18.62 -2.59 13.29
N HIS A 177 -18.15 -1.65 14.11
CA HIS A 177 -18.72 -0.31 14.25
C HIS A 177 -17.62 0.74 14.40
N LEU A 178 -17.83 1.89 13.83
CA LEU A 178 -17.07 3.10 14.07
C LEU A 178 -17.71 3.87 15.22
N LEU A 179 -16.96 4.13 16.27
CA LEU A 179 -17.43 4.91 17.42
C LEU A 179 -16.97 6.35 17.34
N ASP A 180 -17.63 7.21 18.12
CA ASP A 180 -17.19 8.60 18.31
C ASP A 180 -15.73 8.64 18.78
N THR A 181 -14.99 9.63 18.31
CA THR A 181 -13.57 9.83 18.69
C THR A 181 -13.38 9.99 20.20
N ASN A 182 -14.39 10.54 20.89
CA ASN A 182 -14.39 10.76 22.33
C ASN A 182 -15.46 9.90 23.05
N TYR A 183 -15.71 8.69 22.54
CA TYR A 183 -16.73 7.80 23.11
C TYR A 183 -16.52 7.60 24.62
N GLY A 184 -17.59 7.74 25.37
CA GLY A 184 -17.59 7.68 26.85
C GLY A 184 -17.36 9.03 27.52
N SER A 185 -17.14 10.11 26.78
CA SER A 185 -17.04 11.46 27.35
C SER A 185 -18.39 12.12 27.55
N SER A 186 -18.47 13.10 28.45
CA SER A 186 -19.70 13.87 28.68
C SER A 186 -20.17 14.60 27.43
N GLY A 187 -21.44 14.53 27.11
CA GLY A 187 -22.04 15.14 25.93
C GLY A 187 -21.91 14.33 24.64
N VAL A 188 -21.19 13.22 24.66
CA VAL A 188 -21.13 12.25 23.58
C VAL A 188 -22.18 11.19 23.75
N ALA A 189 -22.86 10.80 22.66
CA ALA A 189 -23.84 9.71 22.69
C ALA A 189 -23.16 8.39 23.02
N SER A 190 -23.79 7.57 23.85
CA SER A 190 -23.35 6.20 24.12
C SER A 190 -24.38 5.18 23.65
N GLY A 191 -23.98 3.92 23.55
CA GLY A 191 -24.81 2.85 23.03
C GLY A 191 -25.13 2.93 21.56
N VAL A 192 -24.38 3.75 20.79
CA VAL A 192 -24.54 3.93 19.35
C VAL A 192 -23.20 3.79 18.66
N GLY A 193 -23.25 3.34 17.40
CA GLY A 193 -22.08 3.23 16.52
C GLY A 193 -22.49 3.35 15.06
N ILE A 194 -21.53 3.67 14.22
CA ILE A 194 -21.74 3.81 12.79
C ILE A 194 -21.27 2.53 12.10
N LYS A 195 -22.13 1.92 11.29
CA LYS A 195 -21.74 0.87 10.34
C LYS A 195 -21.61 1.44 8.95
N ILE A 196 -20.70 0.89 8.19
CA ILE A 196 -20.56 1.16 6.77
C ILE A 196 -21.09 -0.05 6.02
N TYR A 197 -21.96 0.21 5.07
CA TYR A 197 -22.54 -0.79 4.17
C TYR A 197 -22.07 -0.54 2.75
N ASP A 198 -21.83 -1.60 2.02
CA ASP A 198 -21.62 -1.54 0.58
C ASP A 198 -22.94 -1.35 -0.18
N GLU A 199 -22.86 -1.25 -1.50
CA GLU A 199 -24.03 -1.08 -2.39
C GLU A 199 -25.02 -2.25 -2.30
N SER A 200 -24.57 -3.44 -1.94
CA SER A 200 -25.43 -4.60 -1.75
C SER A 200 -26.18 -4.61 -0.41
N GLY A 201 -25.86 -3.69 0.48
CA GLY A 201 -26.35 -3.64 1.85
C GLY A 201 -25.61 -4.58 2.81
N THR A 202 -24.41 -5.04 2.43
CA THR A 202 -23.57 -5.86 3.31
C THR A 202 -22.73 -4.95 4.21
N ALA A 203 -22.78 -5.21 5.52
CA ALA A 203 -21.99 -4.44 6.48
C ALA A 203 -20.50 -4.77 6.35
N LEU A 204 -19.68 -3.73 6.28
CA LEU A 204 -18.24 -3.83 6.17
C LEU A 204 -17.57 -3.77 7.53
N ASN A 205 -16.53 -4.59 7.73
CA ASN A 205 -15.64 -4.46 8.86
C ASN A 205 -14.62 -3.35 8.59
N LEU A 206 -14.18 -2.69 9.64
CA LEU A 206 -13.25 -1.55 9.58
C LEU A 206 -11.88 -1.97 10.06
N LEU A 207 -10.85 -1.40 9.46
CA LEU A 207 -9.46 -1.67 9.81
C LEU A 207 -9.09 -0.97 11.13
N THR A 208 -8.31 -1.64 11.95
CA THR A 208 -7.61 -1.05 13.11
C THR A 208 -6.14 -0.77 12.82
N SER A 209 -5.61 -1.39 11.76
CA SER A 209 -4.22 -1.25 11.30
C SER A 209 -4.13 -1.57 9.82
N THR A 210 -3.12 -1.03 9.16
CA THR A 210 -2.79 -1.35 7.76
C THR A 210 -1.94 -2.60 7.62
N THR A 211 -1.46 -3.17 8.71
CA THR A 211 -0.67 -4.41 8.78
C THR A 211 -1.16 -5.29 9.93
N PRO A 212 -1.27 -6.62 9.74
CA PRO A 212 -1.13 -7.42 8.54
C PRO A 212 -2.38 -7.42 7.65
N ALA A 213 -2.26 -8.00 6.44
CA ALA A 213 -3.43 -8.26 5.60
C ALA A 213 -4.27 -9.40 6.21
N THR A 214 -5.48 -9.06 6.64
CA THR A 214 -6.36 -9.94 7.43
C THR A 214 -7.66 -10.34 6.71
N GLY A 215 -7.76 -10.02 5.41
CA GLY A 215 -8.94 -10.28 4.61
C GLY A 215 -10.16 -9.48 5.06
N ASN A 216 -11.33 -9.81 4.51
CA ASN A 216 -12.58 -9.09 4.77
C ASN A 216 -12.97 -9.06 6.25
N THR A 217 -12.66 -10.11 7.00
CA THR A 217 -12.92 -10.17 8.45
C THR A 217 -12.10 -9.13 9.22
N GLY A 218 -10.90 -8.81 8.73
CA GLY A 218 -10.05 -7.77 9.31
C GLY A 218 -10.29 -6.37 8.76
N GLY A 219 -11.15 -6.23 7.73
CA GLY A 219 -11.50 -4.94 7.12
C GLY A 219 -10.81 -4.64 5.78
N TRP A 220 -10.07 -5.59 5.21
CA TRP A 220 -9.52 -5.49 3.87
C TRP A 220 -10.43 -6.15 2.85
N TYR A 221 -10.73 -5.47 1.76
CA TYR A 221 -11.60 -5.93 0.67
C TYR A 221 -10.89 -5.78 -0.66
N ALA A 222 -11.13 -6.69 -1.59
CA ALA A 222 -10.77 -6.46 -2.98
C ALA A 222 -11.52 -5.23 -3.50
N TYR A 223 -10.82 -4.27 -4.07
CA TYR A 223 -11.47 -3.02 -4.47
C TYR A 223 -12.60 -3.23 -5.49
N LYS A 224 -12.47 -4.22 -6.38
CA LYS A 224 -13.50 -4.58 -7.37
C LYS A 224 -14.74 -5.22 -6.76
N ASP A 225 -14.67 -5.72 -5.52
CA ASP A 225 -15.85 -6.22 -4.81
C ASP A 225 -16.69 -5.07 -4.23
N LEU A 226 -16.06 -3.91 -4.00
CA LEU A 226 -16.71 -2.74 -3.43
C LEU A 226 -16.96 -1.60 -4.43
N THR A 227 -16.47 -1.72 -5.65
CA THR A 227 -16.54 -0.66 -6.65
C THR A 227 -16.90 -1.20 -8.03
N THR A 228 -17.49 -0.34 -8.85
CA THR A 228 -17.85 -0.63 -10.24
C THR A 228 -17.04 0.24 -11.18
N SER A 229 -16.56 -0.35 -12.28
CA SER A 229 -15.89 0.40 -13.35
C SER A 229 -16.81 1.42 -13.99
N GLN A 230 -16.30 2.63 -14.22
CA GLN A 230 -17.07 3.74 -14.81
C GLN A 230 -16.88 3.87 -16.31
N GLY A 231 -16.31 2.89 -16.97
CA GLY A 231 -16.16 2.86 -18.42
C GLY A 231 -14.76 2.54 -18.90
N ASP A 232 -14.47 2.96 -20.14
CA ASP A 232 -13.24 2.62 -20.83
C ASP A 232 -12.00 3.22 -20.15
N SER A 233 -10.94 2.43 -20.19
CA SER A 233 -9.62 2.84 -19.75
C SER A 233 -9.08 3.96 -20.64
N THR A 234 -8.52 4.98 -20.02
CA THR A 234 -7.73 5.99 -20.70
C THR A 234 -6.27 5.85 -20.27
N ASP A 235 -5.39 5.68 -21.23
CA ASP A 235 -3.94 5.50 -21.00
C ASP A 235 -3.60 4.35 -20.02
N GLY A 236 -4.40 3.26 -20.05
CA GLY A 236 -4.21 2.11 -19.16
C GLY A 236 -4.69 2.34 -17.72
N ILE A 237 -5.54 3.34 -17.51
CA ILE A 237 -6.10 3.68 -16.21
C ILE A 237 -7.62 3.67 -16.27
N THR A 238 -8.25 2.91 -15.40
CA THR A 238 -9.70 2.81 -15.26
C THR A 238 -10.17 3.47 -13.97
N THR A 239 -11.26 4.24 -14.06
CA THR A 239 -11.93 4.79 -12.88
C THR A 239 -12.95 3.81 -12.33
N TYR A 240 -12.94 3.60 -11.02
CA TYR A 240 -13.89 2.76 -10.29
C TYR A 240 -14.59 3.60 -9.24
N THR A 241 -15.89 3.42 -9.06
CA THR A 241 -16.67 4.12 -8.04
C THR A 241 -17.41 3.10 -7.17
N GLY A 242 -17.29 3.24 -5.87
CA GLY A 242 -18.05 2.48 -4.88
C GLY A 242 -19.07 3.38 -4.20
N ASN A 243 -20.30 2.89 -4.10
CA ASN A 243 -21.39 3.53 -3.39
C ASN A 243 -21.54 2.89 -2.01
N PHE A 244 -21.56 3.71 -0.97
CA PHE A 244 -21.61 3.25 0.41
C PHE A 244 -22.73 3.94 1.17
N THR A 245 -23.18 3.28 2.24
CA THR A 245 -24.11 3.89 3.19
C THR A 245 -23.50 3.83 4.59
N ALA A 246 -23.34 4.98 5.22
CA ALA A 246 -23.07 5.06 6.64
C ALA A 246 -24.40 5.06 7.40
N SER A 247 -24.50 4.23 8.44
CA SER A 247 -25.72 4.04 9.25
C SER A 247 -25.38 4.17 10.73
N LEU A 248 -25.93 5.16 11.39
CA LEU A 248 -25.87 5.31 12.84
C LEU A 248 -26.94 4.42 13.47
N GLU A 249 -26.52 3.46 14.27
CA GLU A 249 -27.38 2.41 14.84
C GLU A 249 -27.15 2.25 16.34
N ALA A 250 -28.13 1.69 17.03
CA ALA A 250 -27.97 1.23 18.42
C ALA A 250 -27.06 0.00 18.46
N ILE A 251 -26.13 -0.03 19.40
CA ILE A 251 -25.29 -1.19 19.70
C ILE A 251 -26.09 -2.18 20.54
N SER A 252 -26.18 -3.42 20.08
CA SER A 252 -26.93 -4.46 20.78
C SER A 252 -26.41 -4.69 22.21
N GLY A 253 -27.30 -4.64 23.17
CA GLY A 253 -26.96 -4.82 24.58
C GLY A 253 -26.54 -3.54 25.30
N GLU A 254 -26.38 -2.44 24.61
CA GLU A 254 -26.00 -1.14 25.16
C GLU A 254 -27.23 -0.23 25.35
N THR A 255 -27.15 0.68 26.32
CA THR A 255 -28.19 1.71 26.54
C THR A 255 -27.85 2.95 25.71
N VAL A 256 -28.78 3.36 24.85
CA VAL A 256 -28.62 4.56 24.02
C VAL A 256 -28.85 5.80 24.87
N THR A 257 -27.87 6.71 24.89
CA THR A 257 -27.99 8.03 25.50
C THR A 257 -27.90 9.14 24.48
N ALA A 258 -28.57 10.26 24.74
CA ALA A 258 -28.51 11.42 23.87
C ALA A 258 -27.11 12.08 23.93
N GLY A 259 -26.62 12.57 22.80
CA GLY A 259 -25.34 13.26 22.71
C GLY A 259 -24.97 13.51 21.26
N SER A 260 -23.80 14.10 21.06
CA SER A 260 -23.19 14.24 19.73
C SER A 260 -22.52 12.94 19.29
N VAL A 261 -22.38 12.77 17.98
CA VAL A 261 -21.57 11.71 17.37
C VAL A 261 -20.63 12.36 16.37
N ASN A 262 -19.34 12.27 16.62
CA ASN A 262 -18.28 12.76 15.72
C ASN A 262 -17.22 11.66 15.59
N ALA A 263 -17.25 10.96 14.48
CA ALA A 263 -16.39 9.83 14.22
C ALA A 263 -15.52 10.09 12.97
N GLN A 264 -14.34 9.49 12.93
CA GLN A 264 -13.39 9.68 11.84
C GLN A 264 -12.92 8.32 11.33
N LEU A 265 -12.84 8.20 10.01
CA LEU A 265 -12.20 7.08 9.35
C LEU A 265 -11.36 7.57 8.16
N GLN A 266 -10.42 6.78 7.75
CA GLN A 266 -9.58 7.04 6.59
C GLN A 266 -9.79 5.93 5.57
N VAL A 267 -10.04 6.30 4.31
CA VAL A 267 -9.98 5.34 3.21
C VAL A 267 -8.53 5.01 2.93
N VAL A 268 -8.22 3.73 2.87
CA VAL A 268 -6.86 3.25 2.57
C VAL A 268 -6.90 2.28 1.41
N VAL A 269 -5.89 2.35 0.57
CA VAL A 269 -5.66 1.41 -0.52
C VAL A 269 -4.27 0.82 -0.32
N SER A 270 -4.20 -0.50 -0.26
CA SER A 270 -2.93 -1.23 -0.09
C SER A 270 -2.50 -1.83 -1.40
N PHE A 271 -1.23 -1.64 -1.72
CA PHE A 271 -0.52 -2.31 -2.81
C PHE A 271 0.45 -3.30 -2.20
N GLN A 272 0.41 -4.55 -2.62
CA GLN A 272 1.37 -5.56 -2.21
C GLN A 272 1.93 -6.31 -3.41
#